data_4d584856cb2c8e11ac01baea4cac121c
#
_entry.id   4d584856cb2c8e11ac01baea4cac121c
#
_cell.length_a   1.000
_cell.length_b   1.000
_cell.length_c   1.000
_cell.angle_alpha   90.00
_cell.angle_beta   90.00
_cell.angle_gamma   90.00
#
_symmetry.space_group_name_H-M   'P 1'
#
loop_
_entity.id
_entity.type
_entity.pdbx_description
1 polymer ?
#
loop_
_entity_poly.entity_id
_entity_poly.type
_entity_poly.pdbx_seq_one_letter_code
_entity_poly.pdbx_strand_id
1 'polypeptide(L)'
;MKKTISIIISIAMCAMLASCGGVKNEVSDTEQPTLIDTMSLEEKVGQILFVRCVDDEQTDDLMSIKPGGILMFGRDFEGLTKDEVKEKIQSYQDKSDIPLIIGADEEGGTVVRVSSNPNLAPEKFKSPQEIYNEGGMDAVVENATEKSELLLSLGVNMNLAPVADVSTNPSDYMYDRSLGQNAEVTADFVSKTVTAMNNAGIMSVLKHFPGYGGVGGDSHQGTVYDDKTAESIRENDLLPFKAGIEAGASCVLVAHNTVNALDSENPASLSPTIHNMLRLSLIHISEPTRP
;
A
#
# COMPACT_ATOMS: atom_id res chain seq x y z
N MET A 1 -9.08 -48.59 48.03
CA MET A 1 -8.99 -47.12 48.19
C MET A 1 -9.03 -46.30 46.88
N LYS A 2 -8.51 -46.76 45.73
CA LYS A 2 -8.50 -46.00 44.47
C LYS A 2 -9.88 -45.91 43.74
N LYS A 3 -10.84 -46.82 43.96
CA LYS A 3 -12.15 -46.85 43.31
C LYS A 3 -13.21 -45.97 43.99
N THR A 4 -13.08 -45.69 45.26
CA THR A 4 -14.01 -44.88 46.05
C THR A 4 -13.79 -43.39 45.88
N ILE A 5 -12.55 -42.94 45.56
CA ILE A 5 -12.19 -41.54 45.31
C ILE A 5 -12.73 -41.08 43.96
N SER A 6 -12.77 -41.97 42.95
CA SER A 6 -13.23 -41.65 41.60
C SER A 6 -14.74 -41.39 41.54
N ILE A 7 -15.54 -42.04 42.40
CA ILE A 7 -17.02 -41.86 42.47
C ILE A 7 -17.37 -40.55 43.16
N ILE A 8 -16.60 -40.12 44.15
CA ILE A 8 -16.85 -38.88 44.90
C ILE A 8 -16.58 -37.65 44.01
N ILE A 9 -15.56 -37.71 43.14
CA ILE A 9 -15.23 -36.62 42.21
C ILE A 9 -16.32 -36.51 41.10
N SER A 10 -16.88 -37.62 40.65
CA SER A 10 -17.97 -37.60 39.64
C SER A 10 -19.28 -37.04 40.19
N ILE A 11 -19.58 -37.27 41.48
CA ILE A 11 -20.82 -36.74 42.12
C ILE A 11 -20.68 -35.23 42.42
N ALA A 12 -19.47 -34.74 42.74
CA ALA A 12 -19.21 -33.31 42.93
C ALA A 12 -19.33 -32.51 41.62
N MET A 13 -19.01 -33.10 40.48
CA MET A 13 -19.11 -32.47 39.16
C MET A 13 -20.54 -32.41 38.61
N CYS A 14 -21.42 -33.35 39.02
CA CYS A 14 -22.85 -33.31 38.65
C CYS A 14 -23.67 -32.35 39.51
N ALA A 15 -23.24 -32.01 40.74
CA ALA A 15 -23.93 -31.07 41.60
C ALA A 15 -23.77 -29.59 41.23
N MET A 16 -22.75 -29.24 40.38
CA MET A 16 -22.54 -27.89 39.87
C MET A 16 -23.35 -27.55 38.62
N LEU A 17 -24.08 -28.50 38.04
CA LEU A 17 -24.86 -28.27 36.81
C LEU A 17 -26.38 -28.02 37.09
N ALA A 18 -26.81 -27.97 38.34
CA ALA A 18 -28.23 -27.81 38.70
C ALA A 18 -28.58 -26.41 39.27
N SER A 19 -27.71 -25.40 39.14
CA SER A 19 -28.02 -24.02 39.53
C SER A 19 -28.10 -23.11 38.32
N CYS A 20 -28.99 -23.41 37.37
CA CYS A 20 -29.42 -22.47 36.34
C CYS A 20 -30.66 -21.72 36.85
N GLY A 21 -30.50 -20.86 37.84
CA GLY A 21 -31.38 -19.73 38.07
C GLY A 21 -31.02 -18.67 37.02
N GLY A 22 -31.97 -18.25 36.18
CA GLY A 22 -31.77 -17.32 35.07
C GLY A 22 -31.22 -15.97 35.52
N VAL A 23 -29.91 -15.80 35.42
CA VAL A 23 -29.30 -14.51 35.31
C VAL A 23 -29.43 -14.12 33.83
N LYS A 24 -30.36 -13.20 33.55
CA LYS A 24 -30.29 -12.43 32.32
C LYS A 24 -28.94 -11.69 32.38
N ASN A 25 -27.90 -12.25 31.75
CA ASN A 25 -26.77 -11.48 31.35
C ASN A 25 -27.28 -10.49 30.29
N GLU A 26 -27.63 -9.31 30.72
CA GLU A 26 -27.51 -8.16 29.83
C GLU A 26 -26.04 -8.07 29.51
N VAL A 27 -25.66 -8.65 28.36
CA VAL A 27 -24.41 -8.34 27.70
C VAL A 27 -24.55 -6.87 27.32
N SER A 28 -24.07 -6.00 28.16
CA SER A 28 -23.84 -4.62 27.75
C SER A 28 -22.70 -4.73 26.72
N ASP A 29 -23.08 -4.74 25.44
CA ASP A 29 -22.19 -4.46 24.33
C ASP A 29 -21.75 -2.99 24.44
N THR A 30 -20.97 -2.68 25.45
CA THR A 30 -20.13 -1.48 25.43
C THR A 30 -18.94 -1.85 24.58
N GLU A 31 -19.08 -1.72 23.24
CA GLU A 31 -17.93 -1.70 22.37
C GLU A 31 -16.93 -0.71 22.95
N GLN A 32 -15.71 -1.17 23.21
CA GLN A 32 -14.64 -0.27 23.64
C GLN A 32 -14.43 0.75 22.53
N PRO A 33 -14.40 2.06 22.83
CA PRO A 33 -14.20 3.05 21.80
C PRO A 33 -12.90 2.77 21.05
N THR A 34 -12.97 2.81 19.73
CA THR A 34 -11.79 2.66 18.88
C THR A 34 -10.91 3.90 19.00
N LEU A 35 -9.64 3.81 18.57
CA LEU A 35 -8.76 4.97 18.55
C LEU A 35 -9.40 6.13 17.77
N ILE A 36 -10.05 5.86 16.64
CA ILE A 36 -10.75 6.87 15.82
C ILE A 36 -11.85 7.59 16.62
N ASP A 37 -12.57 6.90 17.50
CA ASP A 37 -13.65 7.50 18.28
C ASP A 37 -13.14 8.52 19.30
N THR A 38 -11.90 8.37 19.74
CA THR A 38 -11.26 9.24 20.74
C THR A 38 -10.51 10.42 20.12
N MET A 39 -10.23 10.39 18.81
CA MET A 39 -9.49 11.45 18.12
C MET A 39 -10.33 12.70 17.88
N SER A 40 -9.70 13.88 18.01
CA SER A 40 -10.28 15.15 17.58
C SER A 40 -10.44 15.20 16.04
N LEU A 41 -11.18 16.18 15.53
CA LEU A 41 -11.32 16.37 14.08
C LEU A 41 -9.96 16.71 13.44
N GLU A 42 -9.17 17.54 14.08
CA GLU A 42 -7.83 17.93 13.62
C GLU A 42 -6.90 16.73 13.53
N GLU A 43 -6.91 15.84 14.52
CA GLU A 43 -6.13 14.61 14.50
C GLU A 43 -6.61 13.67 13.38
N LYS A 44 -7.91 13.51 13.19
CA LYS A 44 -8.46 12.72 12.07
C LYS A 44 -8.03 13.28 10.72
N VAL A 45 -8.04 14.59 10.54
CA VAL A 45 -7.57 15.25 9.32
C VAL A 45 -6.07 15.05 9.13
N GLY A 46 -5.27 15.18 10.19
CA GLY A 46 -3.83 14.88 10.13
C GLY A 46 -3.55 13.46 9.65
N GLN A 47 -4.26 12.48 10.18
CA GLN A 47 -4.03 11.06 9.85
C GLN A 47 -4.32 10.67 8.40
N ILE A 48 -5.07 11.46 7.63
CA ILE A 48 -5.25 11.23 6.18
C ILE A 48 -4.16 11.87 5.33
N LEU A 49 -3.23 12.60 5.93
CA LEU A 49 -2.14 13.25 5.22
C LEU A 49 -0.90 12.35 5.19
N PHE A 50 -0.39 12.11 3.98
CA PHE A 50 0.88 11.46 3.74
C PHE A 50 1.85 12.52 3.23
N VAL A 51 2.71 13.01 4.13
CA VAL A 51 3.48 14.23 3.92
C VAL A 51 4.92 13.94 3.54
N ARG A 52 5.58 14.92 2.92
CA ARG A 52 7.01 14.90 2.64
C ARG A 52 7.73 15.86 3.58
N CYS A 53 8.71 15.36 4.32
CA CYS A 53 9.66 16.21 5.03
C CYS A 53 10.62 16.85 4.01
N VAL A 54 10.74 18.18 4.04
CA VAL A 54 11.61 18.92 3.11
C VAL A 54 13.02 19.07 3.70
N ASP A 55 13.09 19.30 5.00
CA ASP A 55 14.33 19.38 5.78
C ASP A 55 14.03 19.07 7.27
N ASP A 56 15.08 18.95 8.07
CA ASP A 56 14.95 18.60 9.48
C ASP A 56 14.33 19.75 10.32
N GLU A 57 14.47 21.01 9.86
CA GLU A 57 13.89 22.18 10.57
C GLU A 57 12.36 22.21 10.46
N GLN A 58 11.81 21.75 9.32
CA GLN A 58 10.36 21.68 9.10
C GLN A 58 9.70 20.43 9.71
N THR A 59 10.49 19.47 10.18
CA THR A 59 9.97 18.22 10.73
C THR A 59 9.04 18.45 11.90
N ASP A 60 9.38 19.36 12.83
CA ASP A 60 8.54 19.63 14.02
C ASP A 60 7.21 20.27 13.64
N ASP A 61 7.21 21.19 12.68
CA ASP A 61 6.00 21.82 12.17
C ASP A 61 5.09 20.78 11.47
N LEU A 62 5.68 19.89 10.63
CA LEU A 62 4.94 18.81 9.98
C LEU A 62 4.40 17.80 10.98
N MET A 63 5.16 17.45 12.01
CA MET A 63 4.69 16.53 13.05
C MET A 63 3.59 17.14 13.94
N SER A 64 3.53 18.48 14.05
CA SER A 64 2.47 19.16 14.80
C SER A 64 1.07 18.93 14.24
N ILE A 65 0.94 18.67 12.93
CA ILE A 65 -0.35 18.34 12.28
C ILE A 65 -0.74 16.86 12.42
N LYS A 66 0.08 16.05 13.11
CA LYS A 66 -0.12 14.61 13.35
C LYS A 66 -0.41 13.81 12.06
N PRO A 67 0.48 13.83 11.07
CA PRO A 67 0.25 13.15 9.79
C PRO A 67 0.15 11.63 9.97
N GLY A 68 -0.55 10.95 9.06
CA GLY A 68 -0.62 9.48 9.03
C GLY A 68 0.65 8.83 8.52
N GLY A 69 1.49 9.57 7.79
CA GLY A 69 2.75 9.01 7.28
C GLY A 69 3.66 10.04 6.62
N ILE A 70 4.86 9.57 6.32
CA ILE A 70 5.94 10.35 5.69
C ILE A 70 6.41 9.64 4.43
N LEU A 71 6.45 10.38 3.32
CA LEU A 71 7.04 9.92 2.05
C LEU A 71 8.49 10.39 1.96
N MET A 72 9.42 9.43 1.90
CA MET A 72 10.86 9.67 1.78
C MET A 72 11.32 9.59 0.34
N PHE A 73 12.18 10.53 -0.05
CA PHE A 73 12.77 10.63 -1.38
C PHE A 73 14.25 10.28 -1.37
N GLY A 74 14.88 10.16 -2.55
CA GLY A 74 16.28 9.78 -2.68
C GLY A 74 17.24 10.63 -1.81
N ARG A 75 17.01 11.94 -1.71
CA ARG A 75 17.80 12.85 -0.86
C ARG A 75 17.74 12.51 0.64
N ASP A 76 16.65 11.86 1.09
CA ASP A 76 16.48 11.48 2.50
C ASP A 76 17.34 10.28 2.88
N PHE A 77 17.88 9.58 1.88
CA PHE A 77 18.76 8.43 2.00
C PHE A 77 20.19 8.73 1.56
N GLU A 78 20.42 9.84 0.83
CA GLU A 78 21.68 10.13 0.18
C GLU A 78 22.85 10.22 1.15
N GLY A 79 23.87 9.39 0.92
CA GLY A 79 25.11 9.36 1.71
C GLY A 79 24.98 8.70 3.09
N LEU A 80 23.77 8.42 3.56
CA LEU A 80 23.54 7.84 4.89
C LEU A 80 23.92 6.34 4.91
N THR A 81 24.36 5.90 6.07
CA THR A 81 24.50 4.48 6.41
C THR A 81 23.13 3.89 6.83
N LYS A 82 23.04 2.56 6.91
CA LYS A 82 21.82 1.87 7.37
C LYS A 82 21.39 2.32 8.76
N ASP A 83 22.34 2.53 9.67
CA ASP A 83 22.03 2.92 11.04
C ASP A 83 21.54 4.38 11.10
N GLU A 84 22.14 5.29 10.35
CA GLU A 84 21.68 6.68 10.26
C GLU A 84 20.27 6.80 9.66
N VAL A 85 19.92 5.97 8.66
CA VAL A 85 18.54 5.93 8.12
C VAL A 85 17.57 5.43 9.18
N LYS A 86 17.91 4.37 9.92
CA LYS A 86 17.07 3.86 11.02
C LYS A 86 16.87 4.89 12.11
N GLU A 87 17.93 5.57 12.54
CA GLU A 87 17.87 6.63 13.55
C GLU A 87 16.97 7.78 13.08
N LYS A 88 17.10 8.19 11.81
CA LYS A 88 16.25 9.22 11.20
C LYS A 88 14.78 8.80 11.21
N ILE A 89 14.45 7.61 10.75
CA ILE A 89 13.08 7.09 10.74
C ILE A 89 12.55 6.95 12.18
N GLN A 90 13.36 6.45 13.11
CA GLN A 90 12.97 6.33 14.50
C GLN A 90 12.66 7.71 15.10
N SER A 91 13.42 8.76 14.74
CA SER A 91 13.17 10.12 15.22
C SER A 91 11.80 10.66 14.76
N TYR A 92 11.29 10.22 13.60
CA TYR A 92 9.93 10.55 13.17
C TYR A 92 8.89 9.78 13.97
N GLN A 93 9.11 8.48 14.18
CA GLN A 93 8.21 7.63 14.97
C GLN A 93 8.08 8.12 16.41
N ASP A 94 9.19 8.55 17.03
CA ASP A 94 9.22 9.07 18.42
C ASP A 94 8.44 10.37 18.60
N LYS A 95 8.19 11.10 17.52
CA LYS A 95 7.39 12.34 17.50
C LYS A 95 5.90 12.09 17.26
N SER A 96 5.47 10.86 17.03
CA SER A 96 4.09 10.52 16.70
C SER A 96 3.48 9.59 17.74
N ASP A 97 2.28 9.94 18.24
CA ASP A 97 1.50 9.08 19.14
C ASP A 97 0.95 7.82 18.43
N ILE A 98 0.76 7.91 17.11
CA ILE A 98 0.27 6.82 16.24
C ILE A 98 1.40 6.42 15.31
N PRO A 99 1.73 5.12 15.20
CA PRO A 99 2.79 4.68 14.30
C PRO A 99 2.61 5.20 12.87
N LEU A 100 3.64 5.86 12.35
CA LEU A 100 3.63 6.46 11.02
C LEU A 100 3.78 5.40 9.93
N ILE A 101 3.11 5.62 8.82
CA ILE A 101 3.45 4.98 7.56
C ILE A 101 4.69 5.69 7.01
N ILE A 102 5.77 4.94 6.78
CA ILE A 102 7.00 5.44 6.15
C ILE A 102 7.09 4.82 4.76
N GLY A 103 6.97 5.64 3.73
CA GLY A 103 6.94 5.18 2.35
C GLY A 103 8.10 5.68 1.51
N ALA A 104 8.45 4.91 0.49
CA ALA A 104 9.41 5.31 -0.54
C ALA A 104 9.03 4.69 -1.90
N ASP A 105 9.46 5.33 -3.00
CA ASP A 105 9.35 4.77 -4.35
C ASP A 105 10.56 3.90 -4.67
N GLU A 106 10.51 2.62 -4.41
CA GLU A 106 11.54 1.67 -4.80
C GLU A 106 10.98 0.74 -5.88
N GLU A 107 10.68 1.31 -7.07
CA GLU A 107 10.15 0.58 -8.22
C GLU A 107 11.19 -0.35 -8.84
N GLY A 108 12.39 0.17 -8.93
CA GLY A 108 13.51 -0.34 -9.72
C GLY A 108 13.74 0.50 -10.99
N GLY A 109 14.86 0.27 -11.67
CA GLY A 109 15.23 0.99 -12.88
C GLY A 109 15.44 2.49 -12.64
N THR A 110 14.63 3.32 -13.29
CA THR A 110 14.73 4.78 -13.21
C THR A 110 14.19 5.38 -11.93
N VAL A 111 13.35 4.63 -11.20
CA VAL A 111 12.70 5.11 -9.96
C VAL A 111 13.15 4.25 -8.78
N VAL A 112 14.24 4.67 -8.17
CA VAL A 112 14.81 4.09 -6.95
C VAL A 112 15.16 5.21 -5.98
N ARG A 113 14.91 5.00 -4.69
CA ARG A 113 15.23 5.98 -3.64
C ARG A 113 16.29 5.45 -2.70
N VAL A 114 16.13 4.22 -2.24
CA VAL A 114 17.01 3.56 -1.27
C VAL A 114 18.22 2.93 -1.96
N SER A 115 18.01 2.11 -2.98
CA SER A 115 19.10 1.41 -3.66
C SER A 115 19.98 2.32 -4.53
N SER A 116 19.61 3.60 -4.70
CA SER A 116 20.50 4.61 -5.30
C SER A 116 21.71 4.95 -4.42
N ASN A 117 21.63 4.65 -3.11
CA ASN A 117 22.72 4.87 -2.17
C ASN A 117 23.54 3.57 -1.97
N PRO A 118 24.83 3.53 -2.38
CA PRO A 118 25.67 2.33 -2.27
C PRO A 118 25.95 1.88 -0.82
N ASN A 119 25.72 2.73 0.19
CA ASN A 119 25.81 2.35 1.59
C ASN A 119 24.61 1.48 2.04
N LEU A 120 23.49 1.56 1.32
CA LEU A 120 22.26 0.85 1.67
C LEU A 120 22.09 -0.42 0.84
N ALA A 121 22.42 -0.39 -0.44
CA ALA A 121 22.39 -1.54 -1.34
C ALA A 121 23.64 -1.59 -2.20
N PRO A 122 24.18 -2.78 -2.54
CA PRO A 122 25.36 -2.92 -3.37
C PRO A 122 25.15 -2.40 -4.80
N GLU A 123 23.95 -2.54 -5.33
CA GLU A 123 23.53 -2.12 -6.66
C GLU A 123 22.10 -1.60 -6.64
N LYS A 124 21.76 -0.76 -7.62
CA LYS A 124 20.37 -0.32 -7.84
C LYS A 124 19.52 -1.51 -8.29
N PHE A 125 18.32 -1.60 -7.78
CA PHE A 125 17.36 -2.56 -8.31
C PHE A 125 17.05 -2.28 -9.78
N LYS A 126 17.06 -3.34 -10.58
CA LYS A 126 16.71 -3.29 -11.99
C LYS A 126 15.22 -2.98 -12.18
N SER A 127 14.85 -2.50 -13.37
CA SER A 127 13.46 -2.26 -13.74
C SER A 127 12.65 -3.57 -13.78
N PRO A 128 11.32 -3.50 -13.63
CA PRO A 128 10.46 -4.67 -13.79
C PRO A 128 10.66 -5.41 -15.13
N GLN A 129 10.91 -4.66 -16.21
CA GLN A 129 11.18 -5.24 -17.53
C GLN A 129 12.49 -6.03 -17.57
N GLU A 130 13.58 -5.46 -17.03
CA GLU A 130 14.87 -6.14 -16.99
C GLU A 130 14.79 -7.44 -16.19
N ILE A 131 14.20 -7.40 -14.99
CA ILE A 131 14.01 -8.58 -14.14
C ILE A 131 13.16 -9.64 -14.84
N TYR A 132 12.04 -9.23 -15.44
CA TYR A 132 11.15 -10.16 -16.16
C TYR A 132 11.84 -10.79 -17.38
N ASN A 133 12.62 -10.03 -18.13
CA ASN A 133 13.36 -10.52 -19.30
C ASN A 133 14.51 -11.47 -18.91
N GLU A 134 15.11 -11.31 -17.74
CA GLU A 134 16.21 -12.15 -17.27
C GLU A 134 15.75 -13.48 -16.68
N GLY A 135 14.64 -13.50 -15.94
CA GLY A 135 14.22 -14.70 -15.20
C GLY A 135 12.70 -14.90 -15.06
N GLY A 136 11.89 -14.17 -15.83
CA GLY A 136 10.44 -14.31 -15.81
C GLY A 136 9.81 -13.90 -14.47
N MET A 137 8.63 -14.47 -14.19
CA MET A 137 7.88 -14.15 -12.98
C MET A 137 8.54 -14.64 -11.69
N ASP A 138 9.35 -15.69 -11.74
CA ASP A 138 10.08 -16.17 -10.55
C ASP A 138 11.11 -15.14 -10.09
N ALA A 139 11.87 -14.54 -11.01
CA ALA A 139 12.80 -13.46 -10.72
C ALA A 139 12.09 -12.19 -10.23
N VAL A 140 10.88 -11.91 -10.74
CA VAL A 140 10.05 -10.79 -10.23
C VAL A 140 9.68 -10.99 -8.77
N VAL A 141 9.25 -12.19 -8.39
CA VAL A 141 8.89 -12.52 -6.99
C VAL A 141 10.10 -12.41 -6.07
N GLU A 142 11.26 -12.94 -6.49
CA GLU A 142 12.51 -12.85 -5.74
C GLU A 142 12.92 -11.38 -5.53
N ASN A 143 12.94 -10.59 -6.60
CA ASN A 143 13.26 -9.17 -6.55
C ASN A 143 12.30 -8.36 -5.67
N ALA A 144 10.99 -8.65 -5.73
CA ALA A 144 10.01 -8.00 -4.87
C ALA A 144 10.24 -8.33 -3.39
N THR A 145 10.64 -9.56 -3.09
CA THR A 145 11.00 -10.00 -1.73
C THR A 145 12.25 -9.29 -1.23
N GLU A 146 13.33 -9.28 -2.02
CA GLU A 146 14.59 -8.60 -1.66
C GLU A 146 14.38 -7.09 -1.40
N LYS A 147 13.63 -6.41 -2.27
CA LYS A 147 13.28 -4.99 -2.07
C LYS A 147 12.52 -4.79 -0.77
N SER A 148 11.54 -5.63 -0.50
CA SER A 148 10.73 -5.56 0.72
C SER A 148 11.58 -5.74 1.98
N GLU A 149 12.45 -6.73 1.99
CA GLU A 149 13.37 -7.01 3.11
C GLU A 149 14.34 -5.84 3.35
N LEU A 150 14.90 -5.27 2.27
CA LEU A 150 15.77 -4.10 2.39
C LEU A 150 15.01 -2.92 3.03
N LEU A 151 13.84 -2.56 2.50
CA LEU A 151 13.04 -1.44 2.98
C LEU A 151 12.65 -1.62 4.44
N LEU A 152 12.11 -2.78 4.80
CA LEU A 152 11.74 -3.09 6.19
C LEU A 152 12.95 -3.07 7.13
N SER A 153 14.11 -3.52 6.66
CA SER A 153 15.35 -3.48 7.47
C SER A 153 15.78 -2.07 7.85
N LEU A 154 15.31 -1.05 7.14
CA LEU A 154 15.58 0.37 7.37
C LEU A 154 14.45 1.07 8.14
N GLY A 155 13.30 0.42 8.32
CA GLY A 155 12.10 1.01 8.94
C GLY A 155 11.10 1.59 7.93
N VAL A 156 11.35 1.46 6.62
CA VAL A 156 10.38 1.81 5.57
C VAL A 156 9.35 0.69 5.47
N ASN A 157 8.07 0.98 5.75
CA ASN A 157 7.01 -0.02 5.86
C ASN A 157 5.99 0.03 4.70
N MET A 158 6.17 0.96 3.74
CA MET A 158 5.38 1.05 2.52
C MET A 158 6.29 1.26 1.31
N ASN A 159 6.13 0.44 0.27
CA ASN A 159 6.73 0.70 -1.04
C ASN A 159 5.65 1.19 -2.01
N LEU A 160 5.87 2.35 -2.63
CA LEU A 160 4.97 2.88 -3.66
C LEU A 160 5.19 2.12 -4.98
N ALA A 161 4.91 0.84 -4.96
CA ALA A 161 5.01 -0.16 -6.02
C ALA A 161 4.00 -1.29 -5.76
N PRO A 162 3.66 -2.09 -6.78
CA PRO A 162 4.13 -2.07 -8.16
C PRO A 162 3.46 -1.01 -9.06
N VAL A 163 4.14 -0.68 -10.17
CA VAL A 163 3.54 0.06 -11.28
C VAL A 163 2.62 -0.90 -12.04
N ALA A 164 1.32 -0.62 -12.02
CA ALA A 164 0.26 -1.42 -12.64
C ALA A 164 -0.13 -0.91 -14.04
N ASP A 165 0.55 0.14 -14.52
CA ASP A 165 0.28 0.72 -15.83
C ASP A 165 0.64 -0.24 -16.96
N VAL A 166 -0.29 -0.45 -17.90
CA VAL A 166 -0.10 -1.26 -19.10
C VAL A 166 0.51 -0.41 -20.21
N SER A 167 1.79 -0.60 -20.51
CA SER A 167 2.49 0.13 -21.57
C SER A 167 3.36 -0.84 -22.35
N THR A 168 3.11 -0.94 -23.67
CA THR A 168 3.82 -1.82 -24.59
C THR A 168 4.59 -1.07 -25.67
N ASN A 169 4.40 0.27 -25.73
CA ASN A 169 5.05 1.11 -26.71
C ASN A 169 6.22 1.87 -26.05
N PRO A 170 7.46 1.71 -26.53
CA PRO A 170 8.64 2.42 -25.99
C PRO A 170 8.55 3.95 -26.02
N SER A 171 7.59 4.53 -26.75
CA SER A 171 7.35 5.96 -26.79
C SER A 171 6.44 6.49 -25.67
N ASP A 172 5.82 5.60 -24.91
CA ASP A 172 4.95 5.96 -23.80
C ASP A 172 5.78 6.45 -22.61
N TYR A 173 5.28 7.45 -21.91
CA TYR A 173 5.98 8.01 -20.73
C TYR A 173 6.23 6.96 -19.63
N MET A 174 5.30 6.03 -19.46
CA MET A 174 5.39 5.00 -18.41
C MET A 174 6.13 3.73 -18.84
N TYR A 175 6.54 3.61 -20.11
CA TYR A 175 7.11 2.37 -20.63
C TYR A 175 8.29 1.84 -19.80
N ASP A 176 9.29 2.67 -19.54
CA ASP A 176 10.52 2.27 -18.80
C ASP A 176 10.25 1.92 -17.31
N ARG A 177 9.11 2.32 -16.78
CA ARG A 177 8.69 2.05 -15.39
C ARG A 177 7.70 0.89 -15.29
N SER A 178 7.00 0.56 -16.38
CA SER A 178 6.03 -0.54 -16.46
C SER A 178 6.73 -1.88 -16.70
N LEU A 179 5.95 -2.97 -16.72
CA LEU A 179 6.46 -4.29 -17.11
C LEU A 179 6.79 -4.39 -18.61
N GLY A 180 6.25 -3.51 -19.46
CA GLY A 180 6.43 -3.57 -20.90
C GLY A 180 5.63 -4.68 -21.58
N GLN A 181 4.61 -5.23 -20.95
CA GLN A 181 3.81 -6.36 -21.42
C GLN A 181 2.33 -5.98 -21.55
N ASN A 182 1.53 -6.87 -22.15
CA ASN A 182 0.08 -6.72 -22.26
C ASN A 182 -0.61 -6.76 -20.89
N ALA A 183 -1.92 -6.50 -20.87
CA ALA A 183 -2.70 -6.38 -19.64
C ALA A 183 -2.73 -7.66 -18.80
N GLU A 184 -2.84 -8.83 -19.44
CA GLU A 184 -2.89 -10.13 -18.74
C GLU A 184 -1.56 -10.46 -18.05
N VAL A 185 -0.44 -10.26 -18.74
CA VAL A 185 0.90 -10.50 -18.17
C VAL A 185 1.22 -9.47 -17.09
N THR A 186 0.80 -8.21 -17.30
CA THR A 186 0.95 -7.17 -16.28
C THR A 186 0.08 -7.46 -15.04
N ALA A 187 -1.12 -8.02 -15.20
CA ALA A 187 -1.96 -8.44 -14.09
C ALA A 187 -1.33 -9.58 -13.27
N ASP A 188 -0.73 -10.57 -13.92
CA ASP A 188 0.02 -11.65 -13.24
C ASP A 188 1.23 -11.09 -12.48
N PHE A 189 1.99 -10.18 -13.10
CA PHE A 189 3.09 -9.46 -12.47
C PHE A 189 2.65 -8.71 -11.21
N VAL A 190 1.59 -7.91 -11.32
CA VAL A 190 1.07 -7.12 -10.19
C VAL A 190 0.61 -8.02 -9.05
N SER A 191 -0.18 -9.06 -9.36
CA SER A 191 -0.68 -10.01 -8.37
C SER A 191 0.44 -10.71 -7.61
N LYS A 192 1.46 -11.20 -8.32
CA LYS A 192 2.62 -11.90 -7.72
C LYS A 192 3.50 -10.96 -6.91
N THR A 193 3.74 -9.74 -7.40
CA THR A 193 4.50 -8.72 -6.67
C THR A 193 3.80 -8.34 -5.36
N VAL A 194 2.49 -8.06 -5.42
CA VAL A 194 1.70 -7.76 -4.21
C VAL A 194 1.72 -8.92 -3.22
N THR A 195 1.57 -10.15 -3.70
CA THR A 195 1.64 -11.35 -2.86
C THR A 195 3.00 -11.48 -2.17
N ALA A 196 4.11 -11.26 -2.90
CA ALA A 196 5.47 -11.29 -2.34
C ALA A 196 5.67 -10.20 -1.28
N MET A 197 5.20 -8.97 -1.56
CA MET A 197 5.25 -7.85 -0.62
C MET A 197 4.45 -8.13 0.66
N ASN A 198 3.22 -8.64 0.53
CA ASN A 198 2.39 -9.02 1.68
C ASN A 198 3.05 -10.13 2.53
N ASN A 199 3.65 -11.13 1.88
CA ASN A 199 4.36 -12.20 2.59
C ASN A 199 5.59 -11.68 3.34
N ALA A 200 6.26 -10.66 2.82
CA ALA A 200 7.37 -9.98 3.50
C ALA A 200 6.88 -9.04 4.61
N GLY A 201 5.62 -8.63 4.62
CA GLY A 201 5.03 -7.73 5.62
C GLY A 201 5.15 -6.25 5.30
N ILE A 202 5.39 -5.86 4.04
CA ILE A 202 5.44 -4.47 3.59
C ILE A 202 4.15 -4.07 2.87
N MET A 203 3.68 -2.84 3.08
CA MET A 203 2.52 -2.29 2.38
C MET A 203 2.86 -2.00 0.92
N SER A 204 1.92 -2.34 0.01
CA SER A 204 2.03 -2.10 -1.43
C SER A 204 1.09 -0.99 -1.90
N VAL A 205 1.47 -0.28 -2.97
CA VAL A 205 0.66 0.77 -3.60
C VAL A 205 0.59 0.55 -5.10
N LEU A 206 -0.59 0.20 -5.60
CA LEU A 206 -0.83 0.09 -7.04
C LEU A 206 -0.89 1.47 -7.68
N LYS A 207 -0.20 1.69 -8.79
CA LYS A 207 -0.16 3.00 -9.45
C LYS A 207 0.01 2.88 -10.96
N HIS A 208 -0.55 3.81 -11.72
CA HIS A 208 -1.27 5.04 -11.38
C HIS A 208 -2.72 4.92 -11.89
N PHE A 209 -3.66 4.71 -10.98
CA PHE A 209 -5.07 4.44 -11.32
C PHE A 209 -5.71 5.63 -12.07
N PRO A 210 -6.53 5.41 -13.11
CA PRO A 210 -7.05 4.13 -13.63
C PRO A 210 -6.16 3.47 -14.71
N GLY A 211 -4.93 3.89 -14.89
CA GLY A 211 -3.96 3.41 -15.85
C GLY A 211 -3.35 4.55 -16.66
N TYR A 212 -2.03 4.73 -16.54
CA TYR A 212 -1.27 5.80 -17.18
C TYR A 212 -0.43 5.30 -18.36
N GLY A 213 -0.53 4.01 -18.70
CA GLY A 213 0.10 3.42 -19.88
C GLY A 213 -0.54 3.90 -21.18
N GLY A 214 0.21 3.86 -22.30
CA GLY A 214 -0.27 4.31 -23.60
C GLY A 214 -0.46 5.83 -23.74
N VAL A 215 0.07 6.61 -22.79
CA VAL A 215 -0.08 8.08 -22.76
C VAL A 215 1.30 8.74 -22.84
N GLY A 216 1.42 9.75 -23.67
CA GLY A 216 2.62 10.59 -23.77
C GLY A 216 2.60 11.75 -22.79
N GLY A 217 3.77 12.03 -22.19
CA GLY A 217 3.94 13.21 -21.34
C GLY A 217 3.90 12.94 -19.84
N ASP A 218 4.47 13.88 -19.09
CA ASP A 218 4.63 13.84 -17.64
C ASP A 218 3.62 14.78 -16.98
N SER A 219 2.68 14.24 -16.21
CA SER A 219 1.67 15.03 -15.49
C SER A 219 2.23 15.93 -14.39
N HIS A 220 3.51 15.78 -14.01
CA HIS A 220 4.19 16.71 -13.12
C HIS A 220 4.70 17.96 -13.82
N GLN A 221 4.78 17.96 -15.17
CA GLN A 221 5.26 19.07 -15.96
C GLN A 221 4.15 19.83 -16.68
N GLY A 222 2.95 19.26 -16.78
CA GLY A 222 1.82 19.87 -17.43
C GLY A 222 0.59 18.98 -17.45
N THR A 223 -0.51 19.51 -18.01
CA THR A 223 -1.73 18.73 -18.16
C THR A 223 -1.53 17.64 -19.21
N VAL A 224 -1.83 16.42 -18.85
CA VAL A 224 -1.75 15.24 -19.72
C VAL A 224 -3.16 14.69 -19.92
N TYR A 225 -3.53 14.43 -21.16
CA TYR A 225 -4.82 13.86 -21.53
C TYR A 225 -4.68 12.43 -21.99
N ASP A 226 -5.60 11.59 -21.53
CA ASP A 226 -5.75 10.21 -21.98
C ASP A 226 -7.03 10.11 -22.82
N ASP A 227 -6.86 9.80 -24.10
CA ASP A 227 -7.95 9.71 -25.08
C ASP A 227 -8.39 8.25 -25.33
N LYS A 228 -7.96 7.29 -24.52
CA LYS A 228 -8.43 5.90 -24.59
C LYS A 228 -9.94 5.85 -24.37
N THR A 229 -10.59 4.87 -25.00
CA THR A 229 -12.02 4.63 -24.77
C THR A 229 -12.27 4.04 -23.38
N ALA A 230 -13.45 4.30 -22.83
CA ALA A 230 -13.86 3.72 -21.55
C ALA A 230 -13.87 2.17 -21.57
N GLU A 231 -14.13 1.57 -22.72
CA GLU A 231 -14.08 0.13 -22.94
C GLU A 231 -12.62 -0.38 -22.84
N SER A 232 -11.68 0.27 -23.56
CA SER A 232 -10.25 -0.07 -23.49
C SER A 232 -9.70 0.03 -22.08
N ILE A 233 -10.08 1.09 -21.34
CA ILE A 233 -9.67 1.26 -19.95
C ILE A 233 -10.17 0.09 -19.09
N ARG A 234 -11.46 -0.29 -19.22
CA ARG A 234 -12.04 -1.38 -18.43
C ARG A 234 -11.45 -2.75 -18.76
N GLU A 235 -11.18 -3.02 -20.02
CA GLU A 235 -10.73 -4.33 -20.49
C GLU A 235 -9.22 -4.54 -20.37
N ASN A 236 -8.44 -3.46 -20.39
CA ASN A 236 -6.99 -3.53 -20.33
C ASN A 236 -6.42 -2.87 -19.08
N ASP A 237 -6.59 -1.53 -18.93
CA ASP A 237 -5.87 -0.79 -17.90
C ASP A 237 -6.32 -1.18 -16.47
N LEU A 238 -7.61 -1.51 -16.26
CA LEU A 238 -8.10 -1.91 -14.94
C LEU A 238 -7.76 -3.35 -14.55
N LEU A 239 -7.35 -4.20 -15.49
CA LEU A 239 -7.08 -5.62 -15.22
C LEU A 239 -5.95 -5.81 -14.20
N PRO A 240 -4.78 -5.15 -14.30
CA PRO A 240 -3.72 -5.24 -13.30
C PRO A 240 -4.15 -4.70 -11.92
N PHE A 241 -4.93 -3.61 -11.87
CA PHE A 241 -5.43 -3.06 -10.60
C PHE A 241 -6.35 -4.05 -9.90
N LYS A 242 -7.29 -4.67 -10.66
CA LYS A 242 -8.16 -5.71 -10.12
C LYS A 242 -7.36 -6.87 -9.54
N ALA A 243 -6.40 -7.39 -10.30
CA ALA A 243 -5.55 -8.49 -9.86
C ALA A 243 -4.73 -8.14 -8.60
N GLY A 244 -4.22 -6.91 -8.50
CA GLY A 244 -3.49 -6.44 -7.33
C GLY A 244 -4.39 -6.26 -6.09
N ILE A 245 -5.60 -5.76 -6.25
CA ILE A 245 -6.58 -5.63 -5.16
C ILE A 245 -7.01 -7.02 -4.67
N GLU A 246 -7.30 -7.95 -5.58
CA GLU A 246 -7.62 -9.34 -5.24
C GLU A 246 -6.45 -10.06 -4.54
N ALA A 247 -5.21 -9.68 -4.83
CA ALA A 247 -4.01 -10.15 -4.14
C ALA A 247 -3.77 -9.47 -2.77
N GLY A 248 -4.60 -8.50 -2.39
CA GLY A 248 -4.54 -7.80 -1.10
C GLY A 248 -3.62 -6.59 -1.09
N ALA A 249 -3.54 -5.84 -2.19
CA ALA A 249 -2.80 -4.56 -2.20
C ALA A 249 -3.30 -3.61 -1.11
N SER A 250 -2.38 -2.93 -0.43
CA SER A 250 -2.70 -2.07 0.71
C SER A 250 -3.32 -0.74 0.30
N CYS A 251 -2.88 -0.17 -0.83
CA CYS A 251 -3.30 1.14 -1.32
C CYS A 251 -3.35 1.20 -2.84
N VAL A 252 -4.07 2.20 -3.34
CA VAL A 252 -4.09 2.56 -4.77
C VAL A 252 -3.82 4.06 -4.89
N LEU A 253 -2.82 4.43 -5.69
CA LEU A 253 -2.48 5.81 -6.02
C LEU A 253 -3.17 6.22 -7.31
N VAL A 254 -4.01 7.28 -7.22
CA VAL A 254 -4.74 7.82 -8.38
C VAL A 254 -3.85 8.78 -9.15
N ALA A 255 -3.85 8.67 -10.47
CA ALA A 255 -3.06 9.49 -11.39
C ALA A 255 -3.51 10.96 -11.42
N HIS A 256 -2.66 11.82 -12.02
CA HIS A 256 -2.97 13.25 -12.20
C HIS A 256 -3.30 13.62 -13.66
N ASN A 257 -3.30 12.66 -14.59
CA ASN A 257 -3.76 12.86 -15.95
C ASN A 257 -5.30 13.00 -16.03
N THR A 258 -5.80 13.68 -17.03
CA THR A 258 -7.23 13.78 -17.35
C THR A 258 -7.61 12.66 -18.30
N VAL A 259 -8.54 11.81 -17.89
CA VAL A 259 -9.01 10.65 -18.66
C VAL A 259 -10.32 11.03 -19.35
N ASN A 260 -10.23 11.51 -20.59
CA ASN A 260 -11.34 12.14 -21.31
C ASN A 260 -12.61 11.26 -21.42
N ALA A 261 -12.46 9.96 -21.54
CA ALA A 261 -13.57 9.02 -21.62
C ALA A 261 -14.33 8.81 -20.30
N LEU A 262 -13.75 9.20 -19.15
CA LEU A 262 -14.33 9.03 -17.81
C LEU A 262 -14.72 10.37 -17.18
N ASP A 263 -13.85 11.38 -17.30
CA ASP A 263 -14.06 12.73 -16.81
C ASP A 263 -13.10 13.68 -17.57
N SER A 264 -13.66 14.48 -18.48
CA SER A 264 -12.86 15.39 -19.32
C SER A 264 -12.57 16.74 -18.65
N GLU A 265 -13.18 17.02 -17.49
CA GLU A 265 -13.07 18.30 -16.80
C GLU A 265 -12.07 18.26 -15.65
N ASN A 266 -11.90 17.10 -15.02
CA ASN A 266 -11.05 16.95 -13.84
C ASN A 266 -9.93 15.94 -14.08
N PRO A 267 -8.72 16.19 -13.54
CA PRO A 267 -7.71 15.14 -13.47
C PRO A 267 -8.22 13.98 -12.62
N ALA A 268 -7.74 12.77 -12.89
CA ALA A 268 -8.19 11.54 -12.21
C ALA A 268 -8.18 11.66 -10.68
N SER A 269 -7.15 12.29 -10.11
CA SER A 269 -7.01 12.52 -8.66
C SER A 269 -8.11 13.41 -8.04
N LEU A 270 -8.82 14.21 -8.84
CA LEU A 270 -9.90 15.09 -8.38
C LEU A 270 -11.27 14.68 -8.96
N SER A 271 -11.32 13.64 -9.78
CA SER A 271 -12.55 13.19 -10.44
C SER A 271 -13.42 12.33 -9.51
N PRO A 272 -14.63 12.78 -9.14
CA PRO A 272 -15.58 11.96 -8.39
C PRO A 272 -15.95 10.66 -9.13
N THR A 273 -16.03 10.72 -10.46
CA THR A 273 -16.34 9.56 -11.31
C THR A 273 -15.28 8.47 -11.17
N ILE A 274 -14.00 8.85 -11.26
CA ILE A 274 -12.87 7.91 -11.16
C ILE A 274 -12.72 7.36 -9.72
N HIS A 275 -12.89 8.21 -8.70
CA HIS A 275 -12.91 7.77 -7.31
C HIS A 275 -14.06 6.80 -7.00
N ASN A 276 -15.26 7.07 -7.54
CA ASN A 276 -16.38 6.14 -7.40
C ASN A 276 -16.15 4.82 -8.16
N MET A 277 -15.52 4.86 -9.33
CA MET A 277 -15.14 3.64 -10.05
C MET A 277 -14.21 2.78 -9.20
N LEU A 278 -13.18 3.37 -8.60
CA LEU A 278 -12.27 2.65 -7.71
C LEU A 278 -13.03 2.02 -6.54
N ARG A 279 -13.85 2.80 -5.82
CA ARG A 279 -14.57 2.34 -4.63
C ARG A 279 -15.66 1.32 -4.94
N LEU A 280 -16.46 1.55 -5.99
CA LEU A 280 -17.65 0.73 -6.26
C LEU A 280 -17.36 -0.50 -7.14
N SER A 281 -16.35 -0.45 -8.00
CA SER A 281 -16.09 -1.51 -8.97
C SER A 281 -14.97 -2.47 -8.55
N LEU A 282 -14.03 -2.02 -7.73
CA LEU A 282 -12.83 -2.78 -7.40
C LEU A 282 -12.65 -3.08 -5.91
N ILE A 283 -13.14 -2.21 -5.02
CA ILE A 283 -12.93 -2.36 -3.57
C ILE A 283 -14.14 -3.03 -2.88
N HIS A 284 -15.30 -3.12 -3.51
CA HIS A 284 -16.54 -3.67 -2.91
C HIS A 284 -16.52 -5.15 -2.54
N ILE A 285 -15.36 -5.80 -2.56
CA ILE A 285 -15.26 -7.20 -2.11
C ILE A 285 -15.23 -7.30 -0.58
N SER A 286 -15.17 -6.20 0.17
CA SER A 286 -14.99 -6.27 1.63
C SER A 286 -15.53 -5.13 2.50
N GLU A 287 -16.51 -4.34 2.07
CA GLU A 287 -17.22 -3.56 3.10
C GLU A 287 -18.13 -4.52 3.90
N PRO A 288 -17.92 -4.67 5.22
CA PRO A 288 -18.95 -5.27 6.05
C PRO A 288 -20.19 -4.39 5.90
N THR A 289 -21.29 -5.01 5.48
CA THR A 289 -22.61 -4.37 5.49
C THR A 289 -22.79 -3.67 6.82
N ARG A 290 -22.81 -2.34 6.81
CA ARG A 290 -23.24 -1.58 7.99
C ARG A 290 -24.63 -2.06 8.36
N PRO A 291 -24.86 -2.40 9.64
CA PRO A 291 -26.20 -2.73 10.12
C PRO A 291 -27.14 -1.54 9.98
#